data_5d09b019887f3b291e07ce2392fa7353
#
_entry.id   5d09b019887f3b291e07ce2392fa7353
#
_cell.length_a   1.000
_cell.length_b   1.000
_cell.length_c   1.000
_cell.angle_alpha   90.00
_cell.angle_beta   90.00
_cell.angle_gamma   90.00
#
_symmetry.space_group_name_H-M   'P 1'
#
loop_
_entity.id
_entity.type
_entity.pdbx_description
1 polymer ?
#
loop_
_entity_poly.entity_id
_entity_poly.type
_entity_poly.pdbx_seq_one_letter_code
_entity_poly.pdbx_strand_id
1 'polypeptide(L)'
;MNAPPTPLPLPAGGVALDLAPHRNNAGCHSRSLIAAEGLDGFGRAFAAHGLQAAAAALGFPEQWGEGEPDNVACEGQTLELAAPIKASALHVAGVAAGGSTAGVFRLCHGDAGTSAVTTVRVRLADFLARLPAEDSVLFAEADFLYDIGGRTQRRAQPRMWLATVSLPRPALCTRVELPVNPDLHVFGVWLRPDDT
;
A
#
# COMPACT_ATOMS: atom_id res chain seq x y z
N MET A 1 -16.18 13.60 20.64
CA MET A 1 -16.02 12.82 19.40
C MET A 1 -15.08 13.64 18.52
N ASN A 2 -13.81 13.21 18.39
CA ASN A 2 -12.90 13.84 17.43
C ASN A 2 -13.33 13.39 16.04
N ALA A 3 -13.42 14.32 15.09
CA ALA A 3 -13.62 13.98 13.70
C ALA A 3 -12.47 13.03 13.26
N PRO A 4 -12.77 12.01 12.44
CA PRO A 4 -11.71 11.16 11.90
C PRO A 4 -10.68 12.03 11.18
N PRO A 5 -9.40 11.70 11.24
CA PRO A 5 -8.38 12.44 10.52
C PRO A 5 -8.74 12.47 9.03
N THR A 6 -8.70 13.64 8.44
CA THR A 6 -8.89 13.79 6.99
C THR A 6 -7.76 13.03 6.30
N PRO A 7 -8.06 12.10 5.38
CA PRO A 7 -7.01 11.41 4.62
C PRO A 7 -6.11 12.44 3.96
N LEU A 8 -4.81 12.19 3.98
CA LEU A 8 -3.89 13.03 3.22
C LEU A 8 -4.29 12.99 1.74
N PRO A 9 -4.26 14.13 1.05
CA PRO A 9 -4.51 14.12 -0.38
C PRO A 9 -3.49 13.19 -1.04
N LEU A 10 -3.95 12.45 -2.05
CA LEU A 10 -3.04 11.71 -2.94
C LEU A 10 -1.91 12.62 -3.37
N PRO A 11 -0.70 12.07 -3.64
CA PRO A 11 0.39 12.84 -4.20
C PRO A 11 -0.11 13.62 -5.42
N ALA A 12 -0.15 14.96 -5.33
CA ALA A 12 -0.67 15.80 -6.41
C ALA A 12 0.09 15.45 -7.70
N GLY A 13 -0.64 15.15 -8.77
CA GLY A 13 -0.07 14.79 -10.07
C GLY A 13 0.51 13.36 -10.15
N GLY A 14 0.39 12.54 -9.11
CA GLY A 14 0.84 11.15 -9.15
C GLY A 14 0.03 10.29 -10.13
N VAL A 15 0.71 9.47 -10.92
CA VAL A 15 0.09 8.48 -11.80
C VAL A 15 -0.02 7.16 -11.05
N ALA A 16 -1.25 6.70 -10.82
CA ALA A 16 -1.52 5.44 -10.13
C ALA A 16 -1.16 4.24 -11.00
N LEU A 17 -0.56 3.22 -10.38
CA LEU A 17 -0.38 1.92 -11.00
C LEU A 17 -1.57 1.02 -10.64
N ASP A 18 -2.00 0.21 -11.61
CA ASP A 18 -3.11 -0.71 -11.39
C ASP A 18 -2.68 -1.92 -10.55
N LEU A 19 -3.22 -2.01 -9.35
CA LEU A 19 -3.00 -3.16 -8.45
C LEU A 19 -4.07 -4.25 -8.61
N ALA A 20 -5.19 -3.97 -9.30
CA ALA A 20 -6.33 -4.88 -9.33
C ALA A 20 -5.97 -6.31 -9.79
N PRO A 21 -5.15 -6.51 -10.86
CA PRO A 21 -4.78 -7.86 -11.31
C PRO A 21 -3.87 -8.62 -10.34
N HIS A 22 -3.29 -7.93 -9.36
CA HIS A 22 -2.26 -8.45 -8.47
C HIS A 22 -2.72 -8.63 -7.02
N ARG A 23 -3.93 -8.18 -6.69
CA ARG A 23 -4.46 -8.31 -5.34
C ARG A 23 -4.59 -9.77 -4.95
N ASN A 24 -4.00 -10.12 -3.81
CA ASN A 24 -3.91 -11.50 -3.33
C ASN A 24 -4.21 -11.63 -1.82
N ASN A 25 -4.55 -10.54 -1.15
CA ASN A 25 -4.83 -10.54 0.28
C ASN A 25 -6.02 -9.63 0.63
N ALA A 26 -6.87 -10.05 1.59
CA ALA A 26 -7.96 -9.28 2.15
C ALA A 26 -7.54 -8.68 3.50
N GLY A 27 -7.14 -7.42 3.50
CA GLY A 27 -6.65 -6.70 4.66
C GLY A 27 -7.68 -5.79 5.33
N CYS A 28 -8.89 -5.65 4.73
CA CYS A 28 -9.98 -4.83 5.24
C CYS A 28 -11.26 -5.63 5.39
N HIS A 29 -12.00 -5.42 6.51
CA HIS A 29 -13.28 -6.08 6.72
C HIS A 29 -14.34 -5.07 7.13
N SER A 30 -15.56 -5.18 6.57
CA SER A 30 -16.71 -4.34 6.92
C SER A 30 -17.43 -4.82 8.17
N ARG A 31 -17.26 -6.08 8.50
CA ARG A 31 -17.79 -6.75 9.70
C ARG A 31 -16.88 -7.89 10.09
N SER A 32 -17.18 -8.54 11.19
CA SER A 32 -16.46 -9.71 11.65
C SER A 32 -16.61 -10.87 10.65
N LEU A 33 -15.83 -10.87 9.61
CA LEU A 33 -15.63 -12.05 8.79
C LEU A 33 -14.64 -12.95 9.51
N ILE A 34 -14.92 -14.25 9.56
CA ILE A 34 -13.92 -15.24 9.92
C ILE A 34 -13.05 -15.40 8.68
N ALA A 35 -12.20 -14.44 8.42
CA ALA A 35 -11.26 -14.51 7.31
C ALA A 35 -9.95 -15.13 7.79
N ALA A 36 -9.41 -16.00 6.98
CA ALA A 36 -8.35 -16.89 7.42
C ALA A 36 -7.02 -16.18 7.68
N GLU A 37 -6.64 -15.13 6.96
CA GLU A 37 -5.25 -14.67 6.94
C GLU A 37 -5.08 -13.21 7.40
N GLY A 38 -5.92 -12.29 6.94
CA GLY A 38 -5.78 -10.87 7.26
C GLY A 38 -4.42 -10.31 6.84
N LEU A 39 -3.90 -9.35 7.62
CA LEU A 39 -2.61 -8.71 7.34
C LEU A 39 -1.40 -9.47 7.90
N ASP A 40 -1.58 -10.37 8.84
CA ASP A 40 -0.47 -10.93 9.60
C ASP A 40 -0.57 -12.44 9.88
N GLY A 41 -1.37 -13.14 9.12
CA GLY A 41 -1.61 -14.57 9.33
C GLY A 41 -2.43 -14.92 10.59
N PHE A 42 -2.74 -13.92 11.44
CA PHE A 42 -3.61 -14.07 12.61
C PHE A 42 -5.02 -13.54 12.36
N GLY A 43 -5.38 -13.26 11.10
CA GLY A 43 -6.69 -12.76 10.71
C GLY A 43 -6.97 -11.33 11.13
N ARG A 44 -5.94 -10.56 11.53
CA ARG A 44 -6.13 -9.16 11.88
C ARG A 44 -6.29 -8.31 10.61
N ALA A 45 -7.32 -7.48 10.58
CA ALA A 45 -7.68 -6.66 9.44
C ALA A 45 -8.17 -5.27 9.87
N PHE A 46 -7.99 -4.28 8.99
CA PHE A 46 -8.60 -2.97 9.19
C PHE A 46 -10.12 -3.06 9.24
N ALA A 47 -10.72 -2.26 10.09
CA ALA A 47 -12.16 -1.99 9.97
C ALA A 47 -12.39 -1.11 8.72
N ALA A 48 -13.06 -1.65 7.71
CA ALA A 48 -13.21 -1.01 6.40
C ALA A 48 -13.81 0.41 6.48
N HIS A 49 -14.79 0.64 7.38
CA HIS A 49 -15.39 1.97 7.53
C HIS A 49 -14.38 3.05 7.91
N GLY A 50 -13.29 2.72 8.62
CA GLY A 50 -12.21 3.66 8.93
C GLY A 50 -11.38 4.08 7.71
N LEU A 51 -11.39 3.28 6.66
CA LEU A 51 -10.68 3.55 5.41
C LEU A 51 -11.58 4.09 4.29
N GLN A 52 -12.87 4.32 4.56
CA GLN A 52 -13.85 4.72 3.55
C GLN A 52 -13.42 5.97 2.77
N ALA A 53 -12.82 6.94 3.44
CA ALA A 53 -12.35 8.17 2.81
C ALA A 53 -11.13 7.94 1.88
N ALA A 54 -10.36 6.89 2.13
CA ALA A 54 -9.20 6.51 1.30
C ALA A 54 -9.58 5.54 0.16
N ALA A 55 -10.76 4.91 0.22
CA ALA A 55 -11.14 3.82 -0.67
C ALA A 55 -11.07 4.19 -2.16
N ALA A 56 -11.59 5.36 -2.54
CA ALA A 56 -11.56 5.84 -3.92
C ALA A 56 -10.12 6.08 -4.41
N ALA A 57 -9.27 6.60 -3.54
CA ALA A 57 -7.87 6.87 -3.83
C ALA A 57 -7.06 5.59 -4.01
N LEU A 58 -7.42 4.53 -3.28
CA LEU A 58 -6.78 3.22 -3.33
C LEU A 58 -7.35 2.32 -4.44
N GLY A 59 -8.42 2.75 -5.12
CA GLY A 59 -9.07 1.97 -6.18
C GLY A 59 -9.55 0.61 -5.68
N PHE A 60 -10.10 0.53 -4.47
CA PHE A 60 -10.59 -0.72 -3.91
C PHE A 60 -11.67 -1.36 -4.78
N PRO A 61 -11.79 -2.70 -4.80
CA PRO A 61 -12.86 -3.38 -5.51
C PRO A 61 -14.22 -3.02 -4.92
N GLU A 62 -15.30 -3.22 -5.67
CA GLU A 62 -16.65 -2.84 -5.24
C GLU A 62 -17.08 -3.50 -3.93
N GLN A 63 -16.67 -4.75 -3.73
CA GLN A 63 -17.01 -5.56 -2.54
C GLN A 63 -15.86 -5.65 -1.52
N TRP A 64 -14.98 -4.64 -1.53
CA TRP A 64 -13.91 -4.60 -0.53
C TRP A 64 -14.48 -4.61 0.90
N GLY A 65 -13.77 -5.24 1.81
CA GLY A 65 -14.25 -5.43 3.17
C GLY A 65 -15.19 -6.63 3.37
N GLU A 66 -15.61 -7.29 2.30
CA GLU A 66 -16.44 -8.51 2.35
C GLU A 66 -15.64 -9.79 2.05
N GLY A 67 -14.31 -9.73 2.20
CA GLY A 67 -13.39 -10.86 1.97
C GLY A 67 -12.76 -10.88 0.58
N GLU A 68 -13.12 -9.95 -0.29
CA GLU A 68 -12.46 -9.77 -1.58
C GLU A 68 -11.06 -9.20 -1.39
N PRO A 69 -10.03 -9.69 -2.12
CA PRO A 69 -8.68 -9.14 -2.02
C PRO A 69 -8.64 -7.64 -2.33
N ASP A 70 -8.10 -6.85 -1.41
CA ASP A 70 -8.05 -5.39 -1.47
C ASP A 70 -6.63 -4.83 -1.50
N ASN A 71 -5.63 -5.66 -1.26
CA ASN A 71 -4.22 -5.28 -1.26
C ASN A 71 -3.33 -6.38 -1.85
N VAL A 72 -2.06 -6.03 -2.04
CA VAL A 72 -1.03 -6.94 -2.54
C VAL A 72 -0.06 -7.25 -1.40
N ALA A 73 -0.06 -8.49 -0.90
CA ALA A 73 1.07 -9.04 -0.17
C ALA A 73 2.21 -9.23 -1.19
N CYS A 74 3.36 -8.59 -0.94
CA CYS A 74 4.42 -8.48 -1.93
C CYS A 74 5.16 -9.81 -2.15
N GLU A 75 5.00 -10.39 -3.33
CA GLU A 75 5.63 -11.65 -3.76
C GLU A 75 6.40 -11.48 -5.08
N GLY A 76 6.85 -10.26 -5.38
CA GLY A 76 7.61 -9.95 -6.60
C GLY A 76 6.72 -9.64 -7.82
N GLN A 77 5.48 -9.22 -7.62
CA GLN A 77 4.58 -8.87 -8.72
C GLN A 77 5.15 -7.72 -9.56
N THR A 78 4.85 -7.74 -10.85
CA THR A 78 5.24 -6.71 -11.80
C THR A 78 4.04 -5.86 -12.19
N LEU A 79 4.11 -4.57 -11.91
CA LEU A 79 3.08 -3.59 -12.25
C LEU A 79 3.49 -2.90 -13.56
N GLU A 80 2.78 -3.21 -14.63
CA GLU A 80 3.04 -2.60 -15.95
C GLU A 80 2.38 -1.21 -16.04
N LEU A 81 3.06 -0.27 -16.68
CA LEU A 81 2.48 1.04 -16.97
C LEU A 81 1.82 1.03 -18.36
N ALA A 82 0.63 1.63 -18.48
CA ALA A 82 -0.04 1.78 -19.78
C ALA A 82 0.79 2.59 -20.79
N ALA A 83 1.63 3.50 -20.32
CA ALA A 83 2.61 4.25 -21.10
C ALA A 83 3.84 4.57 -20.24
N PRO A 84 5.04 4.68 -20.83
CA PRO A 84 6.23 5.05 -20.09
C PRO A 84 6.09 6.43 -19.42
N ILE A 85 6.55 6.55 -18.17
CA ILE A 85 6.50 7.79 -17.38
C ILE A 85 7.92 8.17 -16.97
N LYS A 86 8.33 9.40 -17.25
CA LYS A 86 9.54 9.98 -16.66
C LYS A 86 9.23 10.32 -15.21
N ALA A 87 9.65 9.46 -14.29
CA ALA A 87 9.33 9.56 -12.88
C ALA A 87 10.45 10.23 -12.08
N SER A 88 10.07 11.05 -11.07
CA SER A 88 10.96 11.69 -10.11
C SER A 88 10.84 11.12 -8.70
N ALA A 89 9.74 10.44 -8.37
CA ALA A 89 9.55 9.75 -7.09
C ALA A 89 8.57 8.58 -7.20
N LEU A 90 8.69 7.65 -6.25
CA LEU A 90 7.76 6.56 -5.99
C LEU A 90 7.01 6.86 -4.68
N HIS A 91 5.68 6.71 -4.71
CA HIS A 91 4.83 6.75 -3.52
C HIS A 91 4.19 5.38 -3.33
N VAL A 92 4.17 4.90 -2.10
CA VAL A 92 3.58 3.61 -1.73
C VAL A 92 2.70 3.79 -0.50
N ALA A 93 1.40 3.56 -0.66
CA ALA A 93 0.49 3.41 0.47
C ALA A 93 0.45 1.94 0.89
N GLY A 94 0.74 1.68 2.15
CA GLY A 94 0.81 0.31 2.62
C GLY A 94 1.14 0.18 4.10
N VAL A 95 1.36 -1.05 4.51
CA VAL A 95 1.72 -1.42 5.88
C VAL A 95 2.73 -2.54 5.89
N ALA A 96 3.43 -2.68 7.00
CA ALA A 96 4.15 -3.90 7.36
C ALA A 96 3.35 -4.71 8.38
N ALA A 97 3.55 -6.02 8.41
CA ALA A 97 3.02 -6.93 9.41
C ALA A 97 4.16 -7.62 10.17
N GLY A 98 3.94 -7.88 11.46
CA GLY A 98 4.97 -8.53 12.30
C GLY A 98 6.16 -7.64 12.67
N GLY A 99 6.05 -6.34 12.44
CA GLY A 99 7.08 -5.33 12.71
C GLY A 99 7.36 -4.45 11.49
N SER A 100 7.91 -3.25 11.74
CA SER A 100 8.29 -2.36 10.64
C SER A 100 9.40 -2.98 9.79
N THR A 101 9.21 -3.02 8.48
CA THR A 101 10.16 -3.62 7.55
C THR A 101 10.36 -2.77 6.28
N ALA A 102 11.27 -3.19 5.43
CA ALA A 102 11.55 -2.52 4.17
C ALA A 102 11.63 -3.51 3.02
N GLY A 103 11.20 -3.06 1.85
CA GLY A 103 11.35 -3.79 0.60
C GLY A 103 12.09 -2.97 -0.45
N VAL A 104 12.70 -3.65 -1.40
CA VAL A 104 13.37 -3.04 -2.55
C VAL A 104 12.43 -3.12 -3.75
N PHE A 105 11.91 -1.96 -4.16
CA PHE A 105 11.15 -1.79 -5.39
C PHE A 105 12.11 -1.54 -6.55
N ARG A 106 11.80 -2.08 -7.71
CA ARG A 106 12.63 -1.94 -8.92
C ARG A 106 11.84 -1.22 -9.99
N LEU A 107 12.30 -0.03 -10.36
CA LEU A 107 11.74 0.74 -11.46
C LEU A 107 12.54 0.37 -12.73
N CYS A 108 11.88 -0.26 -13.68
CA CYS A 108 12.49 -0.73 -14.90
C CYS A 108 12.32 0.29 -16.02
N HIS A 109 13.39 0.51 -16.78
CA HIS A 109 13.47 1.51 -17.84
C HIS A 109 13.68 0.82 -19.18
N GLY A 110 12.82 1.07 -20.18
CA GLY A 110 12.90 0.47 -21.50
C GLY A 110 12.28 -0.93 -21.60
N ASP A 111 12.40 -1.54 -22.77
CA ASP A 111 11.80 -2.84 -23.08
C ASP A 111 12.51 -4.01 -22.38
N ALA A 112 11.84 -5.15 -22.31
CA ALA A 112 12.20 -6.32 -21.48
C ALA A 112 13.60 -6.95 -21.73
N GLY A 113 14.38 -6.48 -22.70
CA GLY A 113 15.67 -7.07 -23.06
C GLY A 113 16.91 -6.25 -22.72
N THR A 114 16.79 -4.95 -22.44
CA THR A 114 17.92 -4.02 -22.22
C THR A 114 17.71 -3.07 -21.06
N SER A 115 16.85 -3.42 -20.12
CA SER A 115 16.34 -2.50 -19.12
C SER A 115 17.38 -2.09 -18.08
N ALA A 116 17.74 -0.83 -18.06
CA ALA A 116 18.29 -0.22 -16.87
C ALA A 116 17.26 -0.30 -15.74
N VAL A 117 17.71 -0.50 -14.50
CA VAL A 117 16.86 -0.60 -13.32
C VAL A 117 17.30 0.42 -12.27
N THR A 118 16.38 1.19 -11.77
CA THR A 118 16.57 2.00 -10.56
C THR A 118 15.94 1.26 -9.37
N THR A 119 16.73 0.96 -8.35
CA THR A 119 16.24 0.35 -7.14
C THR A 119 15.97 1.43 -6.10
N VAL A 120 14.82 1.34 -5.42
CA VAL A 120 14.49 2.20 -4.30
C VAL A 120 14.07 1.36 -3.11
N ARG A 121 14.53 1.74 -1.92
CA ARG A 121 14.16 1.07 -0.68
C ARG A 121 13.00 1.82 -0.05
N VAL A 122 11.85 1.15 0.03
CA VAL A 122 10.66 1.66 0.71
C VAL A 122 10.58 1.02 2.08
N ARG A 123 10.42 1.83 3.13
CA ARG A 123 10.21 1.36 4.49
C ARG A 123 8.79 1.67 4.91
N LEU A 124 8.07 0.64 5.39
CA LEU A 124 6.73 0.79 5.96
C LEU A 124 6.77 0.42 7.45
N ALA A 125 6.08 1.20 8.25
CA ALA A 125 5.86 0.85 9.64
C ALA A 125 4.80 -0.26 9.76
N ASP A 126 4.88 -1.02 10.83
CA ASP A 126 3.85 -1.98 11.21
C ASP A 126 2.49 -1.29 11.28
N PHE A 127 1.42 -2.01 10.87
CA PHE A 127 0.06 -1.46 10.87
C PHE A 127 -0.45 -1.10 12.29
N LEU A 128 0.19 -1.60 13.36
CA LEU A 128 -0.08 -1.24 14.74
C LEU A 128 0.94 -0.23 15.32
N ALA A 129 1.92 0.18 14.54
CA ALA A 129 2.89 1.18 14.97
C ALA A 129 2.20 2.52 15.23
N ARG A 130 2.67 3.23 16.25
CA ARG A 130 2.17 4.57 16.59
C ARG A 130 2.87 5.69 15.83
N LEU A 131 4.06 5.41 15.33
CA LEU A 131 4.91 6.35 14.62
C LEU A 131 5.21 5.82 13.22
N PRO A 132 5.31 6.71 12.23
CA PRO A 132 5.68 6.34 10.88
C PRO A 132 7.12 5.80 10.85
N ALA A 133 7.45 5.03 9.82
CA ALA A 133 8.83 4.78 9.43
C ALA A 133 9.44 6.05 8.80
N GLU A 134 10.76 6.07 8.62
CA GLU A 134 11.48 7.11 7.90
C GLU A 134 10.87 7.29 6.50
N ASP A 135 10.75 8.55 6.05
CA ASP A 135 10.17 8.94 4.75
C ASP A 135 8.69 8.54 4.55
N SER A 136 7.98 8.26 5.64
CA SER A 136 6.54 7.97 5.59
C SER A 136 5.72 8.92 6.48
N VAL A 137 4.46 9.06 6.13
CA VAL A 137 3.45 9.82 6.88
C VAL A 137 2.19 8.96 7.06
N LEU A 138 1.35 9.33 8.03
CA LEU A 138 0.06 8.68 8.21
C LEU A 138 -0.82 8.94 6.97
N PHE A 139 -1.28 7.87 6.31
CA PHE A 139 -2.19 7.95 5.18
C PHE A 139 -3.65 7.79 5.62
N ALA A 140 -3.94 6.76 6.40
CA ALA A 140 -5.26 6.49 6.94
C ALA A 140 -5.16 5.77 8.28
N GLU A 141 -6.20 5.89 9.10
CA GLU A 141 -6.30 5.23 10.41
C GLU A 141 -7.70 4.68 10.58
N ALA A 142 -7.83 3.46 11.10
CA ALA A 142 -9.11 2.90 11.50
C ALA A 142 -9.24 2.91 13.03
N ASP A 143 -10.48 3.10 13.54
CA ASP A 143 -10.77 3.18 14.97
C ASP A 143 -10.47 1.88 15.73
N PHE A 144 -10.49 0.76 15.02
CA PHE A 144 -10.23 -0.56 15.58
C PHE A 144 -9.84 -1.55 14.45
N LEU A 145 -9.40 -2.71 14.86
CA LEU A 145 -9.19 -3.85 13.96
C LEU A 145 -10.13 -5.00 14.30
N TYR A 146 -10.34 -5.89 13.35
CA TYR A 146 -10.89 -7.21 13.57
C TYR A 146 -9.77 -8.23 13.77
N ASP A 147 -9.98 -9.25 14.63
CA ASP A 147 -9.08 -10.40 14.78
C ASP A 147 -9.67 -11.67 14.14
N ILE A 148 -8.92 -12.75 14.16
CA ILE A 148 -9.29 -14.04 13.56
C ILE A 148 -10.64 -14.61 14.06
N GLY A 149 -11.06 -14.24 15.25
CA GLY A 149 -12.37 -14.60 15.79
C GLY A 149 -13.48 -13.63 15.39
N GLY A 150 -13.19 -12.68 14.51
CA GLY A 150 -14.09 -11.61 14.14
C GLY A 150 -14.36 -10.64 15.29
N ARG A 151 -13.56 -10.66 16.35
CA ARG A 151 -13.72 -9.78 17.51
C ARG A 151 -13.11 -8.43 17.21
N THR A 152 -13.78 -7.40 17.68
CA THR A 152 -13.32 -6.02 17.56
C THR A 152 -12.28 -5.69 18.62
N GLN A 153 -11.11 -5.27 18.22
CA GLN A 153 -10.05 -4.78 19.13
C GLN A 153 -10.01 -3.25 19.11
N ARG A 154 -10.83 -2.62 19.94
CA ARG A 154 -11.00 -1.15 20.00
C ARG A 154 -9.79 -0.38 20.54
N ARG A 155 -8.84 -1.04 21.20
CA ARG A 155 -7.61 -0.39 21.72
C ARG A 155 -6.50 -0.35 20.69
N ALA A 156 -6.62 -1.12 19.62
CA ALA A 156 -5.72 -1.09 18.51
C ALA A 156 -6.27 -0.13 17.45
N GLN A 157 -5.52 0.88 17.11
CA GLN A 157 -5.82 1.85 16.06
C GLN A 157 -4.86 1.55 14.90
N PRO A 158 -5.25 0.65 14.00
CA PRO A 158 -4.36 0.28 12.89
C PRO A 158 -4.23 1.43 11.92
N ARG A 159 -3.01 1.61 11.41
CA ARG A 159 -2.61 2.73 10.54
C ARG A 159 -2.06 2.24 9.23
N MET A 160 -2.43 2.93 8.19
CA MET A 160 -1.83 2.81 6.86
C MET A 160 -0.87 3.98 6.64
N TRP A 161 0.27 3.70 6.08
CA TRP A 161 1.36 4.65 5.87
C TRP A 161 1.54 4.98 4.40
N LEU A 162 1.88 6.22 4.09
CA LEU A 162 2.32 6.65 2.77
C LEU A 162 3.82 6.92 2.82
N ALA A 163 4.59 6.05 2.22
CA ALA A 163 6.01 6.26 2.00
C ALA A 163 6.26 7.01 0.68
N THR A 164 7.19 7.96 0.70
CA THR A 164 7.61 8.71 -0.47
C THR A 164 9.11 8.62 -0.63
N VAL A 165 9.57 8.06 -1.75
CA VAL A 165 10.99 7.92 -2.05
C VAL A 165 11.32 8.66 -3.35
N SER A 166 12.15 9.70 -3.24
CA SER A 166 12.66 10.41 -4.41
C SER A 166 13.67 9.54 -5.16
N LEU A 167 13.60 9.55 -6.48
CA LEU A 167 14.60 8.88 -7.31
C LEU A 167 15.90 9.70 -7.31
N PRO A 168 17.07 9.06 -7.35
CA PRO A 168 18.36 9.78 -7.41
C PRO A 168 18.45 10.73 -8.61
N ARG A 169 17.76 10.38 -9.68
CA ARG A 169 17.54 11.19 -10.89
C ARG A 169 16.25 10.73 -11.56
N PRO A 170 15.52 11.63 -12.22
CA PRO A 170 14.34 11.24 -13.00
C PRO A 170 14.70 10.19 -14.06
N ALA A 171 13.83 9.20 -14.20
CA ALA A 171 14.06 8.08 -15.13
C ALA A 171 12.76 7.65 -15.80
N LEU A 172 12.85 7.29 -17.10
CA LEU A 172 11.70 6.81 -17.86
C LEU A 172 11.35 5.40 -17.41
N CYS A 173 10.26 5.26 -16.66
CA CYS A 173 9.79 4.01 -16.10
C CYS A 173 8.73 3.38 -16.99
N THR A 174 8.82 2.08 -17.25
CA THR A 174 7.85 1.29 -18.01
C THR A 174 7.09 0.31 -17.13
N ARG A 175 7.68 -0.13 -16.01
CA ARG A 175 7.07 -1.02 -15.02
C ARG A 175 7.73 -0.88 -13.66
N VAL A 176 7.03 -1.31 -12.63
CA VAL A 176 7.53 -1.37 -11.25
C VAL A 176 7.43 -2.81 -10.76
N GLU A 177 8.54 -3.39 -10.30
CA GLU A 177 8.55 -4.70 -9.67
C GLU A 177 8.49 -4.52 -8.14
N LEU A 178 7.54 -5.18 -7.50
CA LEU A 178 7.38 -5.20 -6.06
C LEU A 178 8.46 -6.08 -5.41
N PRO A 179 8.79 -5.85 -4.14
CA PRO A 179 9.71 -6.72 -3.41
C PRO A 179 9.13 -8.14 -3.20
N VAL A 180 10.00 -9.11 -2.96
CA VAL A 180 9.58 -10.40 -2.42
C VAL A 180 9.66 -10.32 -0.89
N ASN A 181 8.58 -9.87 -0.29
CA ASN A 181 8.42 -9.76 1.17
C ASN A 181 6.93 -9.79 1.52
N PRO A 182 6.34 -10.95 1.83
CA PRO A 182 4.91 -11.09 2.11
C PRO A 182 4.43 -10.31 3.35
N ASP A 183 5.35 -9.89 4.23
CA ASP A 183 5.01 -9.02 5.37
C ASP A 183 4.79 -7.55 4.95
N LEU A 184 5.03 -7.20 3.68
CA LEU A 184 4.67 -5.90 3.12
C LEU A 184 3.37 -6.01 2.34
N HIS A 185 2.37 -5.26 2.78
CA HIS A 185 1.05 -5.16 2.17
C HIS A 185 0.90 -3.79 1.51
N VAL A 186 0.76 -3.79 0.19
CA VAL A 186 0.64 -2.58 -0.64
C VAL A 186 -0.80 -2.38 -1.07
N PHE A 187 -1.35 -1.23 -0.75
CA PHE A 187 -2.72 -0.82 -1.08
C PHE A 187 -2.79 0.17 -2.23
N GLY A 188 -1.69 0.88 -2.49
CA GLY A 188 -1.59 1.82 -3.61
C GLY A 188 -0.14 2.14 -3.96
N VAL A 189 0.14 2.32 -5.25
CA VAL A 189 1.44 2.73 -5.79
C VAL A 189 1.24 3.83 -6.80
N TRP A 190 2.02 4.90 -6.71
CA TRP A 190 2.01 6.01 -7.66
C TRP A 190 3.42 6.41 -8.05
N LEU A 191 3.58 6.81 -9.30
CA LEU A 191 4.78 7.49 -9.78
C LEU A 191 4.49 8.99 -9.87
N ARG A 192 5.39 9.81 -9.32
CA ARG A 192 5.35 11.25 -9.55
C ARG A 192 6.10 11.56 -10.85
N PRO A 193 5.41 12.12 -11.86
CA PRO A 193 6.08 12.60 -13.06
C PRO A 193 7.14 13.64 -12.74
N ASP A 194 8.15 13.71 -13.62
CA ASP A 194 9.14 14.79 -13.62
C ASP A 194 8.59 15.91 -14.50
N ASP A 195 8.26 17.05 -13.90
CA ASP A 195 7.65 18.20 -14.58
C ASP A 195 8.68 19.08 -15.34
N THR A 196 9.94 18.59 -15.49
CA THR A 196 11.03 19.33 -16.17
C THR A 196 11.34 18.80 -17.57
#